data_a975f85fb7e75f8229e1f26c4ba3817b
#
_entry.id   a975f85fb7e75f8229e1f26c4ba3817b
#
_cell.length_a   1.000
_cell.length_b   1.000
_cell.length_c   1.000
_cell.angle_alpha   90.00
_cell.angle_beta   90.00
_cell.angle_gamma   90.00
#
_symmetry.space_group_name_H-M   'P 1'
#
loop_
_entity.id
_entity.type
_entity.pdbx_description
1 polymer ?
#
loop_
_entity_poly.entity_id
_entity_poly.type
_entity_poly.pdbx_seq_one_letter_code
_entity_poly.pdbx_strand_id
1 'polypeptide(L)'
;MLRSTRLEDEIYADLREDDEALDQIEQAASGRLKTFPALSRDVFQSFYSLTPRRNDAERLTATARKFNTHILDHVTGQDDYATLKTICEGRELLAYDAAAEFTQRAAAELDELLSGLGGDNGSMETLEKLEDAAQKWADSLAKLLQENARATEPSEQRDKALVGAANQLASKQKQAEAVAQIIDTSLLRQANATDAIVGAALSAAKAHAEETRDILAAWSNEPCDLTRCPMNTELLRRVRQSQSLVDISRYLGRFREIFAQGRKNGYAYGRGEKYSLELGNDLSKALTSELAMLATPETTPLFLQKYRTKQIKQYRRREPVFKGMGDIICCLDESGSTEGDPAAWGKAVAMTLLEIAASGKRRFALIHFSGSGHCQVDVFLPDQYTAEDKLRAAEAFLNGGTNYETPLRQALALMESGGFENADIVFLTDGECALSEAFRAELSAAQDARHFTVTGILLDKGKACFDFSLQAFCQKIYRTSELTGDDIVRAVVSERV
;
A
#
# COMPACT_ATOMS: atom_id res chain seq x y z
N MET A 1 24.64 9.73 -6.85
CA MET A 1 24.33 9.88 -5.41
C MET A 1 23.40 11.05 -5.21
N LEU A 2 22.35 10.83 -4.45
CA LEU A 2 21.35 11.85 -4.16
C LEU A 2 21.71 12.63 -2.88
N ARG A 3 21.23 13.87 -2.81
CA ARG A 3 21.37 14.71 -1.63
C ARG A 3 20.22 14.42 -0.70
N SER A 4 20.52 13.82 0.45
CA SER A 4 19.54 13.57 1.50
C SER A 4 19.41 14.76 2.46
N THR A 5 18.24 14.84 3.07
CA THR A 5 18.05 15.64 4.28
C THR A 5 18.39 14.79 5.50
N ARG A 6 18.67 15.42 6.64
CA ARG A 6 18.93 14.71 7.90
C ARG A 6 17.76 13.80 8.29
N LEU A 7 16.53 14.26 8.05
CA LEU A 7 15.32 13.47 8.33
C LEU A 7 15.25 12.21 7.46
N GLU A 8 15.52 12.32 6.16
CA GLU A 8 15.54 11.16 5.25
C GLU A 8 16.60 10.13 5.64
N ASP A 9 17.77 10.60 6.09
CA ASP A 9 18.84 9.72 6.58
C ASP A 9 18.43 9.02 7.89
N GLU A 10 17.78 9.71 8.81
CA GLU A 10 17.26 9.14 10.07
C GLU A 10 16.18 8.10 9.78
N ILE A 11 15.22 8.39 8.90
CA ILE A 11 14.17 7.45 8.48
C ILE A 11 14.78 6.17 7.88
N TYR A 12 15.72 6.32 6.94
CA TYR A 12 16.38 5.17 6.32
C TYR A 12 17.15 4.33 7.33
N ALA A 13 17.91 4.98 8.20
CA ALA A 13 18.71 4.29 9.23
C ALA A 13 17.81 3.50 10.20
N ASP A 14 16.73 4.11 10.64
CA ASP A 14 15.78 3.50 11.55
C ASP A 14 15.08 2.27 10.93
N LEU A 15 14.63 2.36 9.65
CA LEU A 15 14.00 1.24 8.95
C LEU A 15 14.98 0.10 8.69
N ARG A 16 16.25 0.43 8.51
CA ARG A 16 17.32 -0.53 8.27
C ARG A 16 17.75 -1.27 9.53
N GLU A 17 17.63 -0.66 10.72
CA GLU A 17 18.10 -1.26 11.99
C GLU A 17 17.48 -2.63 12.26
N ASP A 18 16.26 -2.84 11.80
CA ASP A 18 15.49 -4.09 11.96
C ASP A 18 15.63 -5.07 10.78
N ASP A 19 16.41 -4.74 9.72
CA ASP A 19 16.51 -5.52 8.48
C ASP A 19 17.86 -6.22 8.34
N GLU A 20 18.03 -7.32 9.08
CA GLU A 20 19.23 -8.17 9.02
C GLU A 20 19.46 -8.77 7.62
N ALA A 21 18.39 -9.00 6.83
CA ALA A 21 18.51 -9.62 5.51
C ALA A 21 19.15 -8.64 4.52
N LEU A 22 18.73 -7.37 4.52
CA LEU A 22 19.34 -6.34 3.68
C LEU A 22 20.79 -6.07 4.08
N ASP A 23 21.10 -6.09 5.38
CA ASP A 23 22.48 -5.92 5.87
C ASP A 23 23.42 -7.03 5.34
N GLN A 24 22.99 -8.28 5.35
CA GLN A 24 23.78 -9.40 4.81
C GLN A 24 24.01 -9.24 3.29
N ILE A 25 22.98 -8.84 2.54
CA ILE A 25 23.07 -8.60 1.10
C ILE A 25 24.07 -7.47 0.80
N GLU A 26 23.94 -6.34 1.50
CA GLU A 26 24.84 -5.20 1.32
C GLU A 26 26.29 -5.52 1.71
N GLN A 27 26.52 -6.28 2.78
CA GLN A 27 27.85 -6.73 3.17
C GLN A 27 28.48 -7.64 2.10
N ALA A 28 27.71 -8.59 1.57
CA ALA A 28 28.19 -9.47 0.49
C ALA A 28 28.53 -8.69 -0.77
N ALA A 29 27.66 -7.76 -1.17
CA ALA A 29 27.85 -6.91 -2.34
C ALA A 29 29.00 -5.92 -2.18
N SER A 30 29.24 -5.41 -0.96
CA SER A 30 30.32 -4.46 -0.66
C SER A 30 31.71 -5.02 -0.91
N GLY A 31 31.88 -6.34 -0.87
CA GLY A 31 33.14 -7.02 -1.24
C GLY A 31 33.55 -6.78 -2.70
N ARG A 32 32.56 -6.50 -3.58
CA ARG A 32 32.75 -6.22 -5.02
C ARG A 32 32.60 -4.75 -5.38
N LEU A 33 31.63 -4.08 -4.75
CA LEU A 33 31.32 -2.68 -4.95
C LEU A 33 31.18 -1.96 -3.61
N LYS A 34 32.24 -1.30 -3.15
CA LYS A 34 32.28 -0.60 -1.83
C LYS A 34 31.17 0.45 -1.65
N THR A 35 30.67 1.00 -2.78
CA THR A 35 29.62 2.01 -2.77
C THR A 35 28.20 1.42 -2.86
N PHE A 36 28.06 0.09 -2.78
CA PHE A 36 26.75 -0.57 -2.88
C PHE A 36 25.75 -0.14 -1.80
N PRO A 37 26.12 -0.03 -0.50
CA PRO A 37 25.19 0.46 0.52
C PRO A 37 24.75 1.91 0.27
N ALA A 38 25.63 2.73 -0.32
CA ALA A 38 25.28 4.08 -0.72
C ALA A 38 24.32 4.11 -1.92
N LEU A 39 24.45 3.15 -2.83
CA LEU A 39 23.52 2.98 -3.95
C LEU A 39 22.13 2.55 -3.44
N SER A 40 22.06 1.59 -2.52
CA SER A 40 20.83 1.13 -1.87
C SER A 40 20.07 2.32 -1.23
N ARG A 41 20.78 3.14 -0.44
CA ARG A 41 20.22 4.36 0.13
C ARG A 41 19.73 5.34 -0.93
N ASP A 42 20.49 5.55 -1.99
CA ASP A 42 20.12 6.48 -3.07
C ASP A 42 18.85 5.99 -3.82
N VAL A 43 18.69 4.68 -3.97
CA VAL A 43 17.47 4.07 -4.53
C VAL A 43 16.27 4.36 -3.63
N PHE A 44 16.40 4.13 -2.32
CA PHE A 44 15.37 4.51 -1.36
C PHE A 44 14.97 5.98 -1.49
N GLN A 45 15.96 6.88 -1.51
CA GLN A 45 15.72 8.31 -1.65
C GLN A 45 15.06 8.67 -2.98
N SER A 46 15.41 7.98 -4.08
CA SER A 46 14.78 8.22 -5.37
C SER A 46 13.29 7.89 -5.35
N PHE A 47 12.87 6.88 -4.58
CA PHE A 47 11.47 6.50 -4.42
C PHE A 47 10.74 7.38 -3.40
N TYR A 48 11.38 7.72 -2.29
CA TYR A 48 10.77 8.43 -1.17
C TYR A 48 10.67 9.93 -1.36
N SER A 49 11.79 10.59 -1.76
CA SER A 49 11.89 12.06 -1.78
C SER A 49 10.97 12.67 -2.83
N LEU A 50 10.22 13.73 -2.50
CA LEU A 50 9.39 14.50 -3.42
C LEU A 50 10.17 15.02 -4.64
N THR A 51 11.34 15.57 -4.40
CA THR A 51 12.22 16.13 -5.44
C THR A 51 13.66 15.66 -5.23
N PRO A 52 14.01 14.44 -5.67
CA PRO A 52 15.37 13.96 -5.50
C PRO A 52 16.37 14.87 -6.22
N ARG A 53 17.37 15.33 -5.50
CA ARG A 53 18.43 16.21 -6.03
C ARG A 53 19.76 15.47 -6.01
N ARG A 54 20.56 15.65 -7.04
CA ARG A 54 21.90 15.05 -7.09
C ARG A 54 22.91 15.89 -6.31
N ASN A 55 23.88 15.21 -5.72
CA ASN A 55 25.07 15.84 -5.12
C ASN A 55 25.98 16.39 -6.21
N ASP A 56 26.78 17.43 -5.86
CA ASP A 56 27.81 17.96 -6.73
C ASP A 56 28.84 16.87 -7.04
N ALA A 57 29.20 16.70 -8.31
CA ALA A 57 30.12 15.65 -8.79
C ALA A 57 31.50 15.70 -8.10
N GLU A 58 31.95 16.89 -7.74
CA GLU A 58 33.26 17.12 -7.11
C GLU A 58 33.38 16.51 -5.69
N ARG A 59 32.23 16.22 -5.05
CA ARG A 59 32.18 15.64 -3.68
C ARG A 59 32.04 14.13 -3.70
N LEU A 60 31.94 13.51 -4.85
CA LEU A 60 31.70 12.09 -5.00
C LEU A 60 32.98 11.32 -5.31
N THR A 61 33.10 10.10 -4.77
CA THR A 61 34.14 9.16 -5.23
C THR A 61 33.97 8.84 -6.72
N ALA A 62 35.03 8.40 -7.39
CA ALA A 62 34.96 8.06 -8.80
C ALA A 62 33.91 6.96 -9.07
N THR A 63 33.84 5.96 -8.21
CA THR A 63 32.83 4.88 -8.26
C THR A 63 31.43 5.44 -8.16
N ALA A 64 31.16 6.29 -7.18
CA ALA A 64 29.83 6.90 -6.98
C ALA A 64 29.44 7.80 -8.18
N ARG A 65 30.39 8.58 -8.69
CA ARG A 65 30.17 9.50 -9.81
C ARG A 65 29.90 8.77 -11.14
N LYS A 66 30.58 7.65 -11.39
CA LYS A 66 30.47 6.92 -12.64
C LYS A 66 29.42 5.81 -12.57
N PHE A 67 29.58 4.84 -11.69
CA PHE A 67 28.73 3.64 -11.63
C PHE A 67 27.38 3.89 -10.95
N ASN A 68 27.37 4.41 -9.72
CA ASN A 68 26.10 4.61 -9.01
C ASN A 68 25.19 5.61 -9.75
N THR A 69 25.80 6.68 -10.34
CA THR A 69 25.04 7.64 -11.16
C THR A 69 24.47 6.97 -12.40
N HIS A 70 25.24 6.10 -13.07
CA HIS A 70 24.80 5.35 -14.23
C HIS A 70 23.58 4.47 -13.90
N ILE A 71 23.66 3.69 -12.82
CA ILE A 71 22.52 2.87 -12.37
C ILE A 71 21.30 3.73 -12.05
N LEU A 72 21.46 4.85 -11.32
CA LEU A 72 20.35 5.75 -11.01
C LEU A 72 19.73 6.41 -12.27
N ASP A 73 20.55 6.67 -13.29
CA ASP A 73 20.04 7.18 -14.58
C ASP A 73 19.15 6.15 -15.27
N HIS A 74 19.57 4.88 -15.26
CA HIS A 74 18.75 3.79 -15.78
C HIS A 74 17.48 3.56 -14.94
N VAL A 75 17.54 3.65 -13.60
CA VAL A 75 16.37 3.57 -12.72
C VAL A 75 15.33 4.64 -13.07
N THR A 76 15.80 5.90 -13.15
CA THR A 76 14.88 7.03 -13.41
C THR A 76 14.40 7.11 -14.86
N GLY A 77 15.09 6.44 -15.79
CA GLY A 77 14.74 6.36 -17.21
C GLY A 77 13.69 5.28 -17.54
N GLN A 78 13.40 4.34 -16.65
CA GLN A 78 12.44 3.27 -16.88
C GLN A 78 10.99 3.76 -16.75
N ASP A 79 10.09 3.21 -17.55
CA ASP A 79 8.66 3.55 -17.55
C ASP A 79 7.99 3.25 -16.19
N ASP A 80 8.38 2.16 -15.53
CA ASP A 80 7.84 1.75 -14.22
C ASP A 80 8.24 2.69 -13.08
N TYR A 81 9.30 3.49 -13.25
CA TYR A 81 9.76 4.41 -12.20
C TYR A 81 8.71 5.45 -11.81
N ALA A 82 8.05 6.07 -12.78
CA ALA A 82 7.04 7.10 -12.51
C ALA A 82 5.86 6.54 -11.70
N THR A 83 5.43 5.31 -12.02
CA THR A 83 4.36 4.61 -11.30
C THR A 83 4.79 4.25 -9.88
N LEU A 84 5.97 3.63 -9.73
CA LEU A 84 6.54 3.26 -8.43
C LEU A 84 6.75 4.50 -7.54
N LYS A 85 7.27 5.58 -8.11
CA LYS A 85 7.44 6.87 -7.44
C LYS A 85 6.13 7.39 -6.85
N THR A 86 5.04 7.34 -7.62
CA THR A 86 3.71 7.77 -7.15
C THR A 86 3.21 6.93 -5.97
N ILE A 87 3.55 5.64 -5.94
CA ILE A 87 3.18 4.74 -4.85
C ILE A 87 3.99 5.04 -3.59
N CYS A 88 5.29 5.32 -3.74
CA CYS A 88 6.26 5.38 -2.63
C CYS A 88 6.50 6.80 -2.08
N GLU A 89 6.19 7.84 -2.85
CA GLU A 89 6.51 9.23 -2.51
C GLU A 89 5.93 9.66 -1.17
N GLY A 90 6.82 10.05 -0.23
CA GLY A 90 6.44 10.46 1.12
C GLY A 90 5.94 9.32 2.03
N ARG A 91 6.04 8.06 1.58
CA ARG A 91 5.59 6.88 2.31
C ARG A 91 6.79 6.02 2.69
N GLU A 92 7.25 6.18 3.91
CA GLU A 92 8.51 5.62 4.41
C GLU A 92 8.62 4.11 4.21
N LEU A 93 7.63 3.37 4.69
CA LEU A 93 7.64 1.91 4.67
C LEU A 93 7.54 1.34 3.25
N LEU A 94 6.70 1.92 2.39
CA LEU A 94 6.56 1.49 1.00
C LEU A 94 7.83 1.75 0.19
N ALA A 95 8.44 2.94 0.38
CA ALA A 95 9.66 3.31 -0.31
C ALA A 95 10.84 2.43 0.13
N TYR A 96 10.92 2.12 1.42
CA TYR A 96 11.98 1.25 1.96
C TYR A 96 11.84 -0.18 1.45
N ASP A 97 10.64 -0.74 1.53
CA ASP A 97 10.34 -2.11 1.12
C ASP A 97 10.60 -2.32 -0.39
N ALA A 98 10.17 -1.36 -1.22
CA ALA A 98 10.48 -1.35 -2.65
C ALA A 98 11.98 -1.22 -2.93
N ALA A 99 12.70 -0.38 -2.18
CA ALA A 99 14.14 -0.21 -2.34
C ALA A 99 14.92 -1.45 -1.88
N ALA A 100 14.48 -2.13 -0.84
CA ALA A 100 15.06 -3.38 -0.38
C ALA A 100 14.92 -4.49 -1.44
N GLU A 101 13.74 -4.67 -2.03
CA GLU A 101 13.52 -5.64 -3.12
C GLU A 101 14.37 -5.29 -4.36
N PHE A 102 14.41 -4.02 -4.77
CA PHE A 102 15.29 -3.57 -5.85
C PHE A 102 16.76 -3.90 -5.55
N THR A 103 17.22 -3.58 -4.33
CA THR A 103 18.61 -3.79 -3.89
C THR A 103 18.96 -5.27 -3.89
N GLN A 104 18.06 -6.13 -3.43
CA GLN A 104 18.24 -7.58 -3.45
C GLN A 104 18.41 -8.10 -4.88
N ARG A 105 17.56 -7.66 -5.82
CA ARG A 105 17.64 -8.05 -7.23
C ARG A 105 18.92 -7.53 -7.89
N ALA A 106 19.26 -6.27 -7.65
CA ALA A 106 20.49 -5.68 -8.18
C ALA A 106 21.76 -6.37 -7.62
N ALA A 107 21.75 -6.78 -6.36
CA ALA A 107 22.84 -7.54 -5.74
C ALA A 107 22.99 -8.93 -6.36
N ALA A 108 21.90 -9.61 -6.68
CA ALA A 108 21.93 -10.91 -7.33
C ALA A 108 22.59 -10.88 -8.72
N GLU A 109 22.35 -9.79 -9.46
CA GLU A 109 22.89 -9.59 -10.82
C GLU A 109 24.13 -8.66 -10.85
N LEU A 110 24.76 -8.43 -9.69
CA LEU A 110 25.87 -7.49 -9.57
C LEU A 110 27.08 -7.89 -10.42
N ASP A 111 27.31 -9.20 -10.61
CA ASP A 111 28.39 -9.71 -11.46
C ASP A 111 28.20 -9.29 -12.92
N GLU A 112 26.98 -9.37 -13.41
CA GLU A 112 26.67 -8.97 -14.78
C GLU A 112 26.73 -7.44 -14.93
N LEU A 113 26.24 -6.68 -13.94
CA LEU A 113 26.36 -5.22 -13.91
C LEU A 113 27.83 -4.74 -13.91
N LEU A 114 28.75 -5.49 -13.32
CA LEU A 114 30.19 -5.18 -13.26
C LEU A 114 30.99 -5.85 -14.38
N SER A 115 30.42 -6.71 -15.20
CA SER A 115 31.15 -7.53 -16.18
C SER A 115 31.98 -6.69 -17.18
N GLY A 116 31.46 -5.55 -17.64
CA GLY A 116 32.20 -4.62 -18.50
C GLY A 116 33.34 -3.87 -17.82
N LEU A 117 33.35 -3.88 -16.50
CA LEU A 117 34.39 -3.24 -15.68
C LEU A 117 35.46 -4.23 -15.21
N GLY A 118 35.38 -5.50 -15.67
CA GLY A 118 36.29 -6.58 -15.29
C GLY A 118 35.77 -7.46 -14.14
N GLY A 119 34.48 -7.37 -13.83
CA GLY A 119 33.81 -8.18 -12.80
C GLY A 119 34.01 -7.72 -11.37
N ASP A 120 34.77 -6.63 -11.17
CA ASP A 120 35.01 -6.02 -9.86
C ASP A 120 35.14 -4.49 -9.94
N ASN A 121 35.48 -3.87 -8.81
CA ASN A 121 35.67 -2.43 -8.67
C ASN A 121 37.08 -1.96 -9.09
N GLY A 122 37.94 -2.82 -9.64
CA GLY A 122 39.36 -2.54 -9.86
C GLY A 122 39.66 -1.35 -10.75
N SER A 123 38.89 -1.19 -11.82
CA SER A 123 39.03 -0.03 -12.73
C SER A 123 38.63 1.27 -12.05
N MET A 124 37.58 1.25 -11.21
CA MET A 124 37.13 2.38 -10.42
C MET A 124 38.13 2.75 -9.32
N GLU A 125 38.67 1.76 -8.61
CA GLU A 125 39.73 1.99 -7.60
C GLU A 125 41.00 2.56 -8.24
N THR A 126 41.32 2.16 -9.46
CA THR A 126 42.45 2.71 -10.21
C THR A 126 42.21 4.18 -10.52
N LEU A 127 41.00 4.55 -10.94
CA LEU A 127 40.63 5.93 -11.21
C LEU A 127 40.71 6.77 -9.91
N GLU A 128 40.17 6.29 -8.79
CA GLU A 128 40.24 6.96 -7.48
C GLU A 128 41.68 7.21 -7.03
N LYS A 129 42.56 6.21 -7.15
CA LYS A 129 44.00 6.36 -6.82
C LYS A 129 44.68 7.39 -7.70
N LEU A 130 44.33 7.49 -8.98
CA LEU A 130 44.88 8.48 -9.91
C LEU A 130 44.38 9.90 -9.62
N GLU A 131 43.09 10.04 -9.28
CA GLU A 131 42.48 11.31 -8.88
C GLU A 131 43.05 11.81 -7.54
N ASP A 132 43.22 10.94 -6.54
CA ASP A 132 43.88 11.25 -5.25
C ASP A 132 45.34 11.68 -5.46
N ALA A 133 46.06 11.00 -6.35
CA ALA A 133 47.42 11.35 -6.68
C ALA A 133 47.51 12.72 -7.39
N ALA A 134 46.57 13.00 -8.32
CA ALA A 134 46.47 14.30 -8.97
C ALA A 134 46.14 15.40 -7.95
N GLN A 135 45.22 15.17 -7.05
CA GLN A 135 44.88 16.15 -5.98
C GLN A 135 46.09 16.46 -5.07
N LYS A 136 46.86 15.45 -4.64
CA LYS A 136 48.07 15.63 -3.86
C LYS A 136 49.12 16.48 -4.60
N TRP A 137 49.25 16.27 -5.92
CA TRP A 137 50.17 17.09 -6.74
C TRP A 137 49.62 18.50 -6.93
N ALA A 138 48.30 18.70 -7.02
CA ALA A 138 47.69 20.02 -7.09
C ALA A 138 47.94 20.81 -5.80
N ASP A 139 47.74 20.16 -4.65
CA ASP A 139 48.00 20.78 -3.33
C ASP A 139 49.47 21.13 -3.11
N SER A 140 50.37 20.25 -3.59
CA SER A 140 51.83 20.50 -3.58
C SER A 140 52.19 21.67 -4.48
N LEU A 141 51.63 21.73 -5.71
CA LEU A 141 51.86 22.85 -6.62
C LEU A 141 51.33 24.17 -6.04
N ALA A 142 50.15 24.16 -5.42
CA ALA A 142 49.58 25.35 -4.78
C ALA A 142 50.48 25.87 -3.64
N LYS A 143 51.06 24.99 -2.83
CA LYS A 143 52.03 25.36 -1.79
C LYS A 143 53.28 25.96 -2.37
N LEU A 144 53.88 25.32 -3.37
CA LEU A 144 55.07 25.83 -4.04
C LEU A 144 54.83 27.19 -4.72
N LEU A 145 53.65 27.42 -5.29
CA LEU A 145 53.25 28.71 -5.82
C LEU A 145 53.14 29.79 -4.75
N GLN A 146 52.57 29.47 -3.58
CA GLN A 146 52.48 30.38 -2.44
C GLN A 146 53.87 30.73 -1.89
N GLU A 147 54.76 29.74 -1.78
CA GLU A 147 56.13 29.93 -1.33
C GLU A 147 56.90 30.80 -2.33
N ASN A 148 56.74 30.57 -3.62
CA ASN A 148 57.38 31.37 -4.68
C ASN A 148 56.87 32.83 -4.67
N ALA A 149 55.57 33.02 -4.46
CA ALA A 149 54.96 34.36 -4.36
C ALA A 149 55.44 35.18 -3.14
N ARG A 150 55.85 34.50 -2.06
CA ARG A 150 56.39 35.13 -0.84
C ARG A 150 57.90 35.40 -0.89
N ALA A 151 58.59 34.81 -1.83
CA ALA A 151 60.01 34.91 -1.94
C ALA A 151 60.45 36.22 -2.64
N THR A 152 61.44 36.88 -2.09
CA THR A 152 62.00 38.14 -2.61
C THR A 152 63.08 37.96 -3.68
N GLU A 153 63.64 36.76 -3.74
CA GLU A 153 64.69 36.43 -4.75
C GLU A 153 64.29 35.24 -5.65
N PRO A 154 64.55 35.30 -6.95
CA PRO A 154 64.31 34.20 -7.84
C PRO A 154 65.26 33.02 -7.54
N SER A 155 64.74 31.78 -7.60
CA SER A 155 65.53 30.55 -7.34
C SER A 155 65.22 29.50 -8.42
N GLU A 156 66.28 29.14 -9.15
CA GLU A 156 66.21 28.11 -10.18
C GLU A 156 65.73 26.73 -9.66
N GLN A 157 66.02 26.43 -8.38
CA GLN A 157 65.55 25.20 -7.73
C GLN A 157 64.05 25.22 -7.52
N ARG A 158 63.46 26.35 -7.16
CA ARG A 158 61.99 26.50 -6.98
C ARG A 158 61.27 26.41 -8.29
N ASP A 159 61.81 27.04 -9.33
CA ASP A 159 61.25 26.97 -10.69
C ASP A 159 61.27 25.53 -11.21
N LYS A 160 62.36 24.79 -11.02
CA LYS A 160 62.43 23.37 -11.36
C LYS A 160 61.45 22.52 -10.59
N ALA A 161 61.25 22.80 -9.30
CA ALA A 161 60.25 22.11 -8.45
C ALA A 161 58.81 22.39 -8.92
N LEU A 162 58.50 23.64 -9.27
CA LEU A 162 57.19 24.02 -9.83
C LEU A 162 56.90 23.32 -11.16
N VAL A 163 57.84 23.32 -12.07
CA VAL A 163 57.72 22.63 -13.37
C VAL A 163 57.57 21.12 -13.18
N GLY A 164 58.35 20.54 -12.25
CA GLY A 164 58.23 19.13 -11.91
C GLY A 164 56.88 18.76 -11.33
N ALA A 165 56.34 19.53 -10.38
CA ALA A 165 55.03 19.31 -9.79
C ALA A 165 53.91 19.49 -10.86
N ALA A 166 54.00 20.51 -11.69
CA ALA A 166 53.05 20.73 -12.79
C ALA A 166 53.03 19.57 -13.81
N ASN A 167 54.22 19.08 -14.19
CA ASN A 167 54.31 17.93 -15.09
C ASN A 167 53.75 16.64 -14.50
N GLN A 168 53.96 16.39 -13.20
CA GLN A 168 53.42 15.24 -12.50
C GLN A 168 51.86 15.35 -12.39
N LEU A 169 51.35 16.52 -12.06
CA LEU A 169 49.93 16.79 -12.06
C LEU A 169 49.30 16.50 -13.41
N ALA A 170 49.84 17.11 -14.49
CA ALA A 170 49.35 16.90 -15.87
C ALA A 170 49.40 15.43 -16.30
N SER A 171 50.45 14.71 -15.92
CA SER A 171 50.59 13.27 -16.21
C SER A 171 49.51 12.45 -15.51
N LYS A 172 49.23 12.72 -14.20
CA LYS A 172 48.22 12.00 -13.44
C LYS A 172 46.82 12.33 -13.91
N GLN A 173 46.53 13.59 -14.25
CA GLN A 173 45.25 14.00 -14.83
C GLN A 173 45.00 13.29 -16.17
N LYS A 174 45.98 13.27 -17.06
CA LYS A 174 45.85 12.55 -18.33
C LYS A 174 45.62 11.04 -18.18
N GLN A 175 46.29 10.41 -17.19
CA GLN A 175 46.07 8.99 -16.89
C GLN A 175 44.63 8.78 -16.31
N ALA A 176 44.15 9.63 -15.41
CA ALA A 176 42.80 9.56 -14.87
C ALA A 176 41.75 9.75 -15.96
N GLU A 177 41.92 10.73 -16.87
CA GLU A 177 41.04 10.93 -18.03
C GLU A 177 40.96 9.70 -18.94
N ALA A 178 42.09 9.07 -19.24
CA ALA A 178 42.12 7.87 -20.07
C ALA A 178 41.36 6.70 -19.42
N VAL A 179 41.56 6.48 -18.12
CA VAL A 179 40.83 5.44 -17.38
C VAL A 179 39.34 5.78 -17.31
N ALA A 180 38.97 7.04 -17.05
CA ALA A 180 37.61 7.48 -17.07
C ALA A 180 36.89 7.25 -18.40
N GLN A 181 37.56 7.50 -19.52
CA GLN A 181 37.01 7.23 -20.85
C GLN A 181 36.80 5.73 -21.12
N ILE A 182 37.72 4.88 -20.63
CA ILE A 182 37.58 3.42 -20.74
C ILE A 182 36.35 2.97 -19.97
N ILE A 183 36.16 3.45 -18.74
CA ILE A 183 35.01 3.16 -17.89
C ILE A 183 33.71 3.60 -18.59
N ASP A 184 33.65 4.86 -19.08
CA ASP A 184 32.46 5.38 -19.77
C ASP A 184 32.10 4.57 -21.01
N THR A 185 33.10 4.20 -21.77
CA THR A 185 32.88 3.36 -22.96
C THR A 185 32.38 1.96 -22.61
N SER A 186 32.88 1.40 -21.54
CA SER A 186 32.45 0.09 -21.02
C SER A 186 31.03 0.11 -20.52
N LEU A 187 30.65 1.12 -19.73
CA LEU A 187 29.28 1.33 -19.26
C LEU A 187 28.29 1.53 -20.41
N LEU A 188 28.68 2.34 -21.44
CA LEU A 188 27.85 2.54 -22.61
C LEU A 188 27.64 1.24 -23.43
N ARG A 189 28.65 0.39 -23.53
CA ARG A 189 28.51 -0.92 -24.22
C ARG A 189 27.56 -1.86 -23.52
N GLN A 190 27.44 -1.75 -22.21
CA GLN A 190 26.55 -2.56 -21.37
C GLN A 190 25.18 -1.93 -21.12
N ALA A 191 24.91 -0.73 -21.62
CA ALA A 191 23.68 0.01 -21.33
C ALA A 191 22.41 -0.84 -21.54
N ASN A 192 22.35 -1.66 -22.62
CA ASN A 192 21.18 -2.53 -22.86
C ASN A 192 21.04 -3.65 -21.83
N ALA A 193 22.15 -4.26 -21.37
CA ALA A 193 22.11 -5.28 -20.33
C ALA A 193 21.74 -4.65 -18.98
N THR A 194 22.33 -3.49 -18.67
CA THR A 194 21.99 -2.70 -17.48
C THR A 194 20.51 -2.31 -17.48
N ASP A 195 19.96 -1.84 -18.59
CA ASP A 195 18.54 -1.52 -18.74
C ASP A 195 17.66 -2.74 -18.47
N ALA A 196 18.00 -3.90 -18.98
CA ALA A 196 17.22 -5.11 -18.76
C ALA A 196 17.23 -5.53 -17.28
N ILE A 197 18.39 -5.51 -16.62
CA ILE A 197 18.54 -5.88 -15.21
C ILE A 197 17.82 -4.86 -14.31
N VAL A 198 18.06 -3.58 -14.53
CA VAL A 198 17.44 -2.50 -13.75
C VAL A 198 15.93 -2.49 -13.96
N GLY A 199 15.45 -2.69 -15.20
CA GLY A 199 14.04 -2.80 -15.52
C GLY A 199 13.35 -3.97 -14.81
N ALA A 200 13.99 -5.15 -14.83
CA ALA A 200 13.47 -6.32 -14.11
C ALA A 200 13.43 -6.09 -12.58
N ALA A 201 14.49 -5.51 -12.02
CA ALA A 201 14.54 -5.20 -10.59
C ALA A 201 13.48 -4.15 -10.21
N LEU A 202 13.27 -3.13 -11.04
CA LEU A 202 12.29 -2.09 -10.80
C LEU A 202 10.85 -2.60 -10.93
N SER A 203 10.59 -3.47 -11.90
CA SER A 203 9.27 -4.13 -12.05
C SER A 203 8.95 -5.01 -10.83
N ALA A 204 9.93 -5.75 -10.31
CA ALA A 204 9.77 -6.54 -9.08
C ALA A 204 9.51 -5.62 -7.87
N ALA A 205 10.28 -4.54 -7.72
CA ALA A 205 10.09 -3.55 -6.65
C ALA A 205 8.70 -2.91 -6.69
N LYS A 206 8.18 -2.63 -7.89
CA LYS A 206 6.83 -2.09 -8.10
C LYS A 206 5.76 -3.09 -7.66
N ALA A 207 5.85 -4.35 -8.10
CA ALA A 207 4.92 -5.38 -7.70
C ALA A 207 4.92 -5.60 -6.18
N HIS A 208 6.10 -5.56 -5.56
CA HIS A 208 6.27 -5.68 -4.12
C HIS A 208 5.68 -4.48 -3.35
N ALA A 209 5.89 -3.26 -3.84
CA ALA A 209 5.28 -2.06 -3.25
C ALA A 209 3.75 -2.06 -3.37
N GLU A 210 3.20 -2.55 -4.48
CA GLU A 210 1.75 -2.71 -4.67
C GLU A 210 1.19 -3.73 -3.68
N GLU A 211 1.85 -4.87 -3.49
CA GLU A 211 1.48 -5.88 -2.50
C GLU A 211 1.52 -5.32 -1.08
N THR A 212 2.60 -4.64 -0.70
CA THR A 212 2.73 -4.00 0.62
C THR A 212 1.62 -2.98 0.87
N ARG A 213 1.34 -2.15 -0.14
CA ARG A 213 0.22 -1.19 -0.08
C ARG A 213 -1.10 -1.90 0.16
N ASP A 214 -1.37 -2.98 -0.58
CA ASP A 214 -2.62 -3.72 -0.49
C ASP A 214 -2.77 -4.41 0.88
N ILE A 215 -1.67 -4.96 1.43
CA ILE A 215 -1.65 -5.52 2.79
C ILE A 215 -1.95 -4.44 3.83
N LEU A 216 -1.28 -3.30 3.77
CA LEU A 216 -1.51 -2.20 4.72
C LEU A 216 -2.91 -1.62 4.58
N ALA A 217 -3.39 -1.43 3.35
CA ALA A 217 -4.77 -0.98 3.10
C ALA A 217 -5.81 -1.97 3.62
N ALA A 218 -5.52 -3.27 3.55
CA ALA A 218 -6.43 -4.33 3.99
C ALA A 218 -6.49 -4.47 5.52
N TRP A 219 -5.36 -4.42 6.21
CA TRP A 219 -5.26 -4.86 7.61
C TRP A 219 -4.92 -3.77 8.61
N SER A 220 -4.41 -2.61 8.19
CA SER A 220 -4.13 -1.52 9.12
C SER A 220 -5.41 -0.94 9.73
N ASN A 221 -5.29 -0.37 10.93
CA ASN A 221 -6.43 0.24 11.60
C ASN A 221 -6.92 1.51 10.89
N GLU A 222 -6.00 2.24 10.26
CA GLU A 222 -6.31 3.41 9.44
C GLU A 222 -5.82 3.19 8.00
N PRO A 223 -6.72 2.98 7.03
CA PRO A 223 -6.35 2.65 5.64
C PRO A 223 -5.45 3.68 4.94
N CYS A 224 -5.37 4.89 5.47
CA CYS A 224 -4.57 5.99 4.92
C CYS A 224 -3.25 6.21 5.67
N ASP A 225 -3.01 5.54 6.79
CA ASP A 225 -1.80 5.70 7.59
C ASP A 225 -0.72 4.72 7.10
N LEU A 226 0.00 5.16 6.07
CA LEU A 226 1.13 4.44 5.49
C LEU A 226 2.46 4.86 6.15
N THR A 227 2.39 5.54 7.29
CA THR A 227 3.55 5.95 8.05
C THR A 227 4.14 4.78 8.83
N ARG A 228 5.42 4.91 9.17
CA ARG A 228 6.12 3.94 9.99
C ARG A 228 5.47 3.85 11.37
N CYS A 229 4.80 2.75 11.62
CA CYS A 229 4.36 2.34 12.94
C CYS A 229 4.94 0.95 13.22
N PRO A 230 5.55 0.68 14.39
CA PRO A 230 6.01 -0.67 14.74
C PRO A 230 4.92 -1.73 14.55
N MET A 231 3.68 -1.34 14.74
CA MET A 231 2.51 -2.20 14.52
C MET A 231 2.33 -2.57 13.03
N ASN A 232 2.64 -1.67 12.10
CA ASN A 232 2.53 -1.95 10.66
C ASN A 232 3.65 -2.89 10.17
N THR A 233 4.85 -2.78 10.71
CA THR A 233 5.98 -3.69 10.38
C THR A 233 5.69 -5.11 10.86
N GLU A 234 5.19 -5.26 12.10
CA GLU A 234 4.79 -6.56 12.62
C GLU A 234 3.62 -7.16 11.85
N LEU A 235 2.64 -6.33 11.49
CA LEU A 235 1.50 -6.73 10.68
C LEU A 235 1.94 -7.25 9.30
N LEU A 236 2.84 -6.53 8.61
CA LEU A 236 3.39 -6.95 7.33
C LEU A 236 4.10 -8.30 7.45
N ARG A 237 4.95 -8.45 8.47
CA ARG A 237 5.65 -9.72 8.72
C ARG A 237 4.66 -10.87 8.95
N ARG A 238 3.62 -10.65 9.73
CA ARG A 238 2.59 -11.65 10.04
C ARG A 238 1.80 -12.04 8.79
N VAL A 239 1.33 -11.07 8.02
CA VAL A 239 0.54 -11.32 6.81
C VAL A 239 1.37 -12.03 5.75
N ARG A 240 2.63 -11.66 5.54
CA ARG A 240 3.52 -12.30 4.56
C ARG A 240 3.87 -13.75 4.90
N GLN A 241 3.74 -14.17 6.15
CA GLN A 241 3.92 -15.57 6.54
C GLN A 241 2.77 -16.48 6.08
N SER A 242 1.64 -15.90 5.68
CA SER A 242 0.44 -16.65 5.26
C SER A 242 -0.01 -16.22 3.87
N GLN A 243 0.17 -17.12 2.88
CA GLN A 243 -0.26 -16.86 1.50
C GLN A 243 -1.75 -16.53 1.42
N SER A 244 -2.58 -17.18 2.23
CA SER A 244 -4.02 -16.90 2.26
C SER A 244 -4.34 -15.46 2.68
N LEU A 245 -3.61 -14.90 3.64
CA LEU A 245 -3.79 -13.50 4.06
C LEU A 245 -3.33 -12.52 2.98
N VAL A 246 -2.25 -12.83 2.26
CA VAL A 246 -1.80 -12.04 1.10
C VAL A 246 -2.87 -12.04 0.00
N ASP A 247 -3.44 -13.19 -0.31
CA ASP A 247 -4.49 -13.31 -1.33
C ASP A 247 -5.77 -12.56 -0.94
N ILE A 248 -6.16 -12.61 0.34
CA ILE A 248 -7.29 -11.84 0.89
C ILE A 248 -7.01 -10.32 0.77
N SER A 249 -5.76 -9.88 1.03
CA SER A 249 -5.38 -8.47 0.99
C SER A 249 -5.66 -7.81 -0.35
N ARG A 250 -5.48 -8.52 -1.45
CA ARG A 250 -5.74 -8.04 -2.82
C ARG A 250 -7.18 -7.60 -3.05
N TYR A 251 -8.12 -8.26 -2.37
CA TYR A 251 -9.55 -7.94 -2.46
C TYR A 251 -9.98 -6.96 -1.36
N LEU A 252 -9.54 -7.20 -0.13
CA LEU A 252 -10.00 -6.48 1.05
C LEU A 252 -9.65 -4.98 0.98
N GLY A 253 -8.44 -4.62 0.57
CA GLY A 253 -8.04 -3.22 0.41
C GLY A 253 -8.97 -2.46 -0.54
N ARG A 254 -9.29 -3.08 -1.69
CA ARG A 254 -10.22 -2.51 -2.69
C ARG A 254 -11.65 -2.40 -2.16
N PHE A 255 -12.13 -3.39 -1.44
CA PHE A 255 -13.48 -3.38 -0.87
C PHE A 255 -13.61 -2.30 0.22
N ARG A 256 -12.57 -2.09 1.02
CA ARG A 256 -12.52 -0.99 1.99
C ARG A 256 -12.59 0.39 1.33
N GLU A 257 -11.93 0.57 0.18
CA GLU A 257 -12.05 1.80 -0.60
C GLU A 257 -13.48 2.02 -1.10
N ILE A 258 -14.12 0.97 -1.64
CA ILE A 258 -15.53 1.02 -2.08
C ILE A 258 -16.44 1.39 -0.92
N PHE A 259 -16.24 0.81 0.24
CA PHE A 259 -17.00 1.13 1.45
C PHE A 259 -16.78 2.58 1.89
N ALA A 260 -15.54 3.06 1.92
CA ALA A 260 -15.24 4.44 2.27
C ALA A 260 -15.85 5.45 1.28
N GLN A 261 -15.86 5.16 -0.02
CA GLN A 261 -16.53 5.96 -1.05
C GLN A 261 -18.06 5.91 -0.89
N GLY A 262 -18.62 4.72 -0.62
CA GLY A 262 -20.05 4.54 -0.34
C GLY A 262 -20.52 5.38 0.85
N ARG A 263 -19.77 5.39 1.95
CA ARG A 263 -20.03 6.27 3.10
C ARG A 263 -20.00 7.75 2.72
N LYS A 264 -19.00 8.21 1.98
CA LYS A 264 -18.92 9.62 1.53
C LYS A 264 -20.12 9.98 0.65
N ASN A 265 -20.53 9.11 -0.25
CA ASN A 265 -21.67 9.30 -1.12
C ASN A 265 -23.01 9.20 -0.34
N GLY A 266 -23.11 8.31 0.64
CA GLY A 266 -24.26 8.19 1.56
C GLY A 266 -24.47 9.48 2.35
N TYR A 267 -23.41 10.12 2.82
CA TYR A 267 -23.49 11.46 3.42
C TYR A 267 -23.92 12.55 2.42
N ALA A 268 -23.55 12.41 1.14
CA ALA A 268 -23.96 13.35 0.09
C ALA A 268 -25.44 13.14 -0.34
N TYR A 269 -25.92 11.91 -0.36
CA TYR A 269 -27.33 11.55 -0.66
C TYR A 269 -28.25 11.58 0.58
N GLY A 270 -27.71 11.57 1.78
CA GLY A 270 -28.43 11.73 3.06
C GLY A 270 -28.95 13.16 3.32
N ARG A 271 -28.99 13.99 2.30
CA ARG A 271 -29.87 15.17 2.27
C ARG A 271 -31.29 14.70 2.06
N GLY A 272 -31.96 14.34 3.16
CA GLY A 272 -33.35 13.91 3.15
C GLY A 272 -34.22 14.78 2.24
N GLU A 273 -35.24 14.17 1.66
CA GLU A 273 -36.15 14.84 0.73
C GLU A 273 -36.62 16.18 1.29
N LYS A 274 -36.42 17.26 0.53
CA LYS A 274 -36.90 18.59 0.88
C LYS A 274 -38.42 18.60 0.74
N TYR A 275 -39.15 18.53 1.83
CA TYR A 275 -40.60 18.41 1.76
C TYR A 275 -41.34 19.69 2.18
N SER A 276 -40.71 20.59 2.95
CA SER A 276 -41.30 21.85 3.34
C SER A 276 -40.24 22.92 3.69
N LEU A 277 -40.67 24.13 3.92
CA LEU A 277 -39.84 25.24 4.40
C LEU A 277 -40.16 25.49 5.85
N GLU A 278 -39.17 25.80 6.64
CA GLU A 278 -39.26 26.30 8.02
C GLU A 278 -38.36 27.49 8.22
N LEU A 279 -38.55 28.20 9.33
CA LEU A 279 -37.68 29.31 9.74
C LEU A 279 -36.72 28.80 10.81
N GLY A 280 -35.43 29.11 10.66
CA GLY A 280 -34.39 28.68 11.60
C GLY A 280 -33.08 29.44 11.41
N ASN A 281 -31.99 28.87 11.92
CA ASN A 281 -30.66 29.44 11.78
C ASN A 281 -29.61 28.41 11.38
N ASP A 282 -30.04 27.28 10.83
CA ASP A 282 -29.14 26.22 10.35
C ASP A 282 -28.71 26.55 8.90
N LEU A 283 -27.49 27.05 8.75
CA LEU A 283 -26.95 27.46 7.44
C LEU A 283 -26.81 26.30 6.46
N SER A 284 -26.64 25.08 6.94
CA SER A 284 -26.53 23.88 6.11
C SER A 284 -27.84 23.54 5.38
N LYS A 285 -28.95 24.00 5.93
CA LYS A 285 -30.32 23.82 5.41
C LYS A 285 -30.88 25.06 4.74
N ALA A 286 -30.17 26.18 4.81
CA ALA A 286 -30.65 27.47 4.29
C ALA A 286 -30.92 27.42 2.79
N LEU A 287 -31.95 28.13 2.34
CA LEU A 287 -32.20 28.29 0.91
C LEU A 287 -31.06 29.08 0.26
N THR A 288 -30.74 28.74 -0.99
CA THR A 288 -29.73 29.44 -1.78
C THR A 288 -30.06 30.92 -1.91
N SER A 289 -31.35 31.31 -1.99
CA SER A 289 -31.80 32.71 -2.02
C SER A 289 -31.51 33.45 -0.72
N GLU A 290 -31.53 32.81 0.43
CA GLU A 290 -31.12 33.42 1.71
C GLU A 290 -29.62 33.62 1.78
N LEU A 291 -28.85 32.60 1.33
CA LEU A 291 -27.37 32.68 1.26
C LEU A 291 -26.89 33.73 0.24
N ALA A 292 -27.65 33.96 -0.84
CA ALA A 292 -27.36 35.02 -1.83
C ALA A 292 -27.31 36.42 -1.21
N MET A 293 -27.99 36.64 -0.07
CA MET A 293 -27.92 37.93 0.65
C MET A 293 -26.52 38.25 1.21
N LEU A 294 -25.65 37.24 1.33
CA LEU A 294 -24.25 37.41 1.72
C LEU A 294 -23.37 37.93 0.57
N ALA A 295 -23.83 37.81 -0.68
CA ALA A 295 -23.08 38.21 -1.86
C ALA A 295 -23.07 39.73 -2.06
N THR A 296 -23.98 40.47 -1.45
CA THR A 296 -24.10 41.92 -1.59
C THR A 296 -23.97 42.61 -0.22
N PRO A 297 -23.11 43.64 -0.09
CA PRO A 297 -22.92 44.37 1.17
C PRO A 297 -24.20 44.95 1.74
N GLU A 298 -25.12 45.40 0.88
CA GLU A 298 -26.40 46.05 1.26
C GLU A 298 -27.35 45.04 1.94
N THR A 299 -27.31 43.78 1.58
CA THR A 299 -28.24 42.76 2.10
C THR A 299 -27.62 41.93 3.23
N THR A 300 -26.31 41.99 3.43
CA THR A 300 -25.61 41.28 4.51
C THR A 300 -26.16 41.62 5.91
N PRO A 301 -26.46 42.89 6.27
CA PRO A 301 -27.04 43.22 7.60
C PRO A 301 -28.40 42.57 7.80
N LEU A 302 -29.23 42.47 6.77
CA LEU A 302 -30.53 41.83 6.81
C LEU A 302 -30.38 40.30 7.04
N PHE A 303 -29.40 39.67 6.36
CA PHE A 303 -29.10 38.27 6.61
C PHE A 303 -28.68 38.00 8.05
N LEU A 304 -27.79 38.84 8.61
CA LEU A 304 -27.33 38.71 10.00
C LEU A 304 -28.47 38.92 11.01
N GLN A 305 -29.40 39.85 10.74
CA GLN A 305 -30.59 40.01 11.54
C GLN A 305 -31.46 38.78 11.52
N LYS A 306 -31.76 38.22 10.34
CA LYS A 306 -32.53 36.98 10.18
C LYS A 306 -31.86 35.80 10.87
N TYR A 307 -30.54 35.67 10.78
CA TYR A 307 -29.76 34.64 11.44
C TYR A 307 -29.92 34.73 12.97
N ARG A 308 -29.76 35.90 13.55
CA ARG A 308 -29.90 36.14 15.01
C ARG A 308 -31.32 35.87 15.51
N THR A 309 -32.31 36.21 14.71
CA THR A 309 -33.74 36.06 15.05
C THR A 309 -34.30 34.69 14.64
N LYS A 310 -33.46 33.76 14.12
CA LYS A 310 -33.87 32.44 13.61
C LYS A 310 -34.94 32.48 12.53
N GLN A 311 -34.86 33.48 11.66
CA GLN A 311 -35.83 33.72 10.57
C GLN A 311 -35.28 33.45 9.17
N ILE A 312 -34.14 32.72 9.06
CA ILE A 312 -33.64 32.24 7.78
C ILE A 312 -34.58 31.16 7.28
N LYS A 313 -35.04 31.27 6.04
CA LYS A 313 -35.79 30.21 5.39
C LYS A 313 -34.85 29.01 5.13
N GLN A 314 -35.19 27.88 5.68
CA GLN A 314 -34.42 26.64 5.55
C GLN A 314 -35.32 25.49 5.13
N TYR A 315 -34.73 24.51 4.43
CA TYR A 315 -35.45 23.29 4.07
C TYR A 315 -35.67 22.42 5.27
N ARG A 316 -36.91 22.06 5.53
CA ARG A 316 -37.25 20.96 6.39
C ARG A 316 -37.04 19.66 5.61
N ARG A 317 -36.13 18.83 6.06
CA ARG A 317 -35.81 17.56 5.42
C ARG A 317 -36.49 16.42 6.17
N ARG A 318 -37.04 15.47 5.45
CA ARG A 318 -37.34 14.18 6.01
C ARG A 318 -35.99 13.45 6.06
N GLU A 319 -35.48 13.24 7.23
CA GLU A 319 -34.46 12.23 7.43
C GLU A 319 -35.19 10.90 7.24
N PRO A 320 -34.72 10.02 6.34
CA PRO A 320 -35.22 8.65 6.36
C PRO A 320 -34.93 8.16 7.78
N VAL A 321 -35.98 7.77 8.51
CA VAL A 321 -35.82 6.99 9.73
C VAL A 321 -35.29 5.65 9.21
N PHE A 322 -33.95 5.51 9.20
CA PHE A 322 -33.36 4.20 9.03
C PHE A 322 -33.88 3.37 10.20
N LYS A 323 -34.82 2.48 9.93
CA LYS A 323 -35.15 1.39 10.84
C LYS A 323 -33.84 0.75 11.17
N GLY A 324 -33.46 0.76 12.46
CA GLY A 324 -32.11 0.39 12.91
C GLY A 324 -31.66 -0.85 12.17
N MET A 325 -30.56 -0.75 11.46
CA MET A 325 -30.01 -1.89 10.77
C MET A 325 -29.52 -2.86 11.85
N GLY A 326 -29.99 -4.09 11.80
CA GLY A 326 -29.67 -5.14 12.76
C GLY A 326 -28.20 -5.56 12.72
N ASP A 327 -27.82 -6.42 13.63
CA ASP A 327 -26.52 -7.10 13.63
C ASP A 327 -26.34 -7.91 12.34
N ILE A 328 -25.14 -8.34 12.03
CA ILE A 328 -24.81 -9.08 10.81
C ILE A 328 -24.26 -10.46 11.17
N ILE A 329 -24.82 -11.51 10.61
CA ILE A 329 -24.28 -12.87 10.64
C ILE A 329 -23.84 -13.23 9.23
N CYS A 330 -22.56 -13.52 9.05
CA CYS A 330 -21.97 -13.97 7.79
C CYS A 330 -21.69 -15.46 7.86
N CYS A 331 -22.34 -16.26 7.00
CA CYS A 331 -22.03 -17.67 6.82
C CYS A 331 -21.12 -17.82 5.62
N LEU A 332 -19.91 -18.33 5.80
CA LEU A 332 -18.90 -18.47 4.77
C LEU A 332 -18.59 -19.94 4.52
N ASP A 333 -18.83 -20.37 3.29
CA ASP A 333 -18.50 -21.72 2.81
C ASP A 333 -16.97 -21.86 2.64
N GLU A 334 -16.41 -22.82 3.36
CA GLU A 334 -15.01 -23.22 3.30
C GLU A 334 -14.85 -24.70 2.94
N SER A 335 -15.72 -25.16 2.05
CA SER A 335 -15.61 -26.48 1.44
C SER A 335 -14.37 -26.55 0.52
N GLY A 336 -13.92 -27.76 0.20
CA GLY A 336 -12.75 -27.95 -0.66
C GLY A 336 -12.88 -27.34 -2.07
N SER A 337 -14.11 -27.10 -2.55
CA SER A 337 -14.36 -26.45 -3.85
C SER A 337 -14.08 -24.94 -3.86
N THR A 338 -14.13 -24.30 -2.67
CA THR A 338 -13.86 -22.87 -2.53
C THR A 338 -12.37 -22.54 -2.39
N GLU A 339 -11.49 -23.53 -2.21
CA GLU A 339 -10.04 -23.33 -1.98
C GLU A 339 -9.41 -22.40 -3.03
N GLY A 340 -8.55 -21.48 -2.58
CA GLY A 340 -7.85 -20.49 -3.40
C GLY A 340 -8.63 -19.18 -3.56
N ASP A 341 -8.76 -18.70 -4.81
CA ASP A 341 -9.33 -17.38 -5.13
C ASP A 341 -10.78 -17.17 -4.62
N PRO A 342 -11.71 -18.14 -4.74
CA PRO A 342 -13.06 -17.97 -4.21
C PRO A 342 -13.08 -17.79 -2.69
N ALA A 343 -12.27 -18.55 -1.94
CA ALA A 343 -12.16 -18.40 -0.49
C ALA A 343 -11.57 -17.04 -0.11
N ALA A 344 -10.52 -16.59 -0.79
CA ALA A 344 -9.90 -15.29 -0.54
C ALA A 344 -10.91 -14.15 -0.78
N TRP A 345 -11.67 -14.22 -1.86
CA TRP A 345 -12.72 -13.25 -2.18
C TRP A 345 -13.84 -13.27 -1.12
N GLY A 346 -14.34 -14.45 -0.77
CA GLY A 346 -15.39 -14.62 0.25
C GLY A 346 -14.97 -14.07 1.62
N LYS A 347 -13.74 -14.34 2.03
CA LYS A 347 -13.15 -13.81 3.27
C LYS A 347 -13.00 -12.29 3.24
N ALA A 348 -12.58 -11.73 2.11
CA ALA A 348 -12.52 -10.28 1.94
C ALA A 348 -13.90 -9.62 2.08
N VAL A 349 -14.95 -10.24 1.54
CA VAL A 349 -16.35 -9.77 1.75
C VAL A 349 -16.74 -9.86 3.22
N ALA A 350 -16.45 -10.98 3.89
CA ALA A 350 -16.77 -11.16 5.31
C ALA A 350 -16.06 -10.11 6.19
N MET A 351 -14.77 -9.83 5.94
CA MET A 351 -14.01 -8.80 6.64
C MET A 351 -14.55 -7.39 6.37
N THR A 352 -14.99 -7.12 5.14
CA THR A 352 -15.65 -5.84 4.80
C THR A 352 -16.98 -5.68 5.57
N LEU A 353 -17.77 -6.75 5.68
CA LEU A 353 -19.01 -6.75 6.46
C LEU A 353 -18.74 -6.54 7.94
N LEU A 354 -17.66 -7.10 8.50
CA LEU A 354 -17.20 -6.82 9.85
C LEU A 354 -16.94 -5.33 10.06
N GLU A 355 -16.24 -4.67 9.12
CA GLU A 355 -15.96 -3.22 9.20
C GLU A 355 -17.22 -2.36 9.09
N ILE A 356 -18.16 -2.77 8.24
CA ILE A 356 -19.48 -2.14 8.15
C ILE A 356 -20.20 -2.25 9.50
N ALA A 357 -20.24 -3.43 10.10
CA ALA A 357 -20.85 -3.65 11.41
C ALA A 357 -20.17 -2.82 12.49
N ALA A 358 -18.84 -2.82 12.55
CA ALA A 358 -18.05 -2.04 13.51
C ALA A 358 -18.31 -0.53 13.37
N SER A 359 -18.34 -0.01 12.14
CA SER A 359 -18.62 1.42 11.91
C SER A 359 -20.02 1.85 12.36
N GLY A 360 -20.99 0.91 12.33
CA GLY A 360 -22.35 1.09 12.80
C GLY A 360 -22.55 0.71 14.28
N LYS A 361 -21.47 0.36 15.00
CA LYS A 361 -21.51 -0.19 16.37
C LYS A 361 -22.44 -1.39 16.51
N ARG A 362 -22.47 -2.25 15.49
CA ARG A 362 -23.26 -3.46 15.38
C ARG A 362 -22.39 -4.68 15.72
N ARG A 363 -22.99 -5.74 16.21
CA ARG A 363 -22.32 -7.03 16.38
C ARG A 363 -22.16 -7.71 15.04
N PHE A 364 -21.09 -8.47 14.90
CA PHE A 364 -20.82 -9.27 13.72
C PHE A 364 -20.47 -10.70 14.15
N ALA A 365 -21.04 -11.69 13.50
CA ALA A 365 -20.64 -13.08 13.66
C ALA A 365 -20.23 -13.64 12.30
N LEU A 366 -19.07 -14.29 12.25
CA LEU A 366 -18.59 -15.06 11.12
C LEU A 366 -18.74 -16.54 11.45
N ILE A 367 -19.50 -17.25 10.65
CA ILE A 367 -19.73 -18.69 10.75
C ILE A 367 -19.01 -19.33 9.56
N HIS A 368 -17.84 -19.90 9.80
CA HIS A 368 -17.15 -20.75 8.86
C HIS A 368 -17.82 -22.11 8.83
N PHE A 369 -18.15 -22.63 7.67
CA PHE A 369 -18.75 -23.94 7.56
C PHE A 369 -18.23 -24.76 6.38
N SER A 370 -18.35 -26.06 6.52
CA SER A 370 -18.07 -27.04 5.44
C SER A 370 -19.06 -28.20 5.50
N GLY A 371 -18.62 -29.43 5.74
CA GLY A 371 -19.48 -30.59 5.87
C GLY A 371 -20.43 -30.59 7.07
N SER A 372 -21.23 -31.64 7.20
CA SER A 372 -22.17 -31.76 8.30
C SER A 372 -21.49 -31.75 9.66
N GLY A 373 -21.94 -30.86 10.54
CA GLY A 373 -21.39 -30.69 11.89
C GLY A 373 -20.06 -29.96 11.97
N HIS A 374 -19.46 -29.57 10.84
CA HIS A 374 -18.21 -28.84 10.79
C HIS A 374 -18.50 -27.34 10.62
N CYS A 375 -18.45 -26.59 11.71
CA CYS A 375 -18.50 -25.14 11.69
C CYS A 375 -17.66 -24.54 12.84
N GLN A 376 -17.13 -23.35 12.58
CA GLN A 376 -16.48 -22.50 13.56
C GLN A 376 -17.22 -21.16 13.60
N VAL A 377 -17.37 -20.59 14.78
CA VAL A 377 -18.09 -19.32 14.97
C VAL A 377 -17.17 -18.34 15.65
N ASP A 378 -16.88 -17.25 14.96
CA ASP A 378 -16.12 -16.10 15.47
C ASP A 378 -17.08 -14.92 15.67
N VAL A 379 -17.19 -14.43 16.92
CA VAL A 379 -18.09 -13.33 17.29
C VAL A 379 -17.28 -12.09 17.58
N PHE A 380 -17.63 -11.00 16.91
CA PHE A 380 -17.00 -9.70 17.04
C PHE A 380 -17.97 -8.70 17.66
N LEU A 381 -17.71 -8.30 18.89
CA LEU A 381 -18.45 -7.26 19.57
C LEU A 381 -17.85 -5.89 19.28
N PRO A 382 -18.65 -4.83 19.12
CA PRO A 382 -18.14 -3.50 18.87
C PRO A 382 -17.07 -3.09 19.89
N ASP A 383 -15.95 -2.57 19.39
CA ASP A 383 -14.83 -2.07 20.20
C ASP A 383 -14.16 -3.10 21.14
N GLN A 384 -14.39 -4.42 20.95
CA GLN A 384 -13.88 -5.48 21.82
C GLN A 384 -13.01 -6.52 21.13
N TYR A 385 -12.69 -6.36 19.84
CA TYR A 385 -11.84 -7.29 19.11
C TYR A 385 -10.54 -6.61 18.65
N THR A 386 -9.51 -7.41 18.44
CA THR A 386 -8.18 -6.97 18.06
C THR A 386 -7.90 -7.25 16.56
N ALA A 387 -6.80 -6.69 16.02
CA ALA A 387 -6.33 -7.05 14.68
C ALA A 387 -5.98 -8.55 14.58
N GLU A 388 -5.46 -9.14 15.65
CA GLU A 388 -5.13 -10.58 15.72
C GLU A 388 -6.40 -11.46 15.63
N ASP A 389 -7.50 -11.04 16.22
CA ASP A 389 -8.79 -11.77 16.10
C ASP A 389 -9.29 -11.76 14.66
N LYS A 390 -9.12 -10.64 13.94
CA LYS A 390 -9.45 -10.55 12.50
C LYS A 390 -8.57 -11.46 11.66
N LEU A 391 -7.25 -11.44 11.88
CA LEU A 391 -6.31 -12.26 11.14
C LEU A 391 -6.58 -13.74 11.37
N ARG A 392 -6.82 -14.14 12.62
CA ARG A 392 -7.14 -15.54 12.97
C ARG A 392 -8.41 -16.02 12.27
N ALA A 393 -9.47 -15.23 12.26
CA ALA A 393 -10.70 -15.58 11.56
C ALA A 393 -10.49 -15.62 10.04
N ALA A 394 -9.68 -14.73 9.48
CA ALA A 394 -9.35 -14.75 8.06
C ALA A 394 -8.46 -15.94 7.64
N GLU A 395 -7.60 -16.43 8.52
CA GLU A 395 -6.76 -17.62 8.27
C GLU A 395 -7.52 -18.94 8.35
N ALA A 396 -8.62 -19.00 9.13
CA ALA A 396 -9.38 -20.24 9.31
C ALA A 396 -9.83 -20.80 7.96
N PHE A 397 -9.64 -22.10 7.74
CA PHE A 397 -10.15 -22.82 6.58
C PHE A 397 -10.46 -24.26 6.96
N LEU A 398 -11.73 -24.63 6.87
CA LEU A 398 -12.20 -25.91 7.40
C LEU A 398 -11.97 -27.08 6.45
N ASN A 399 -11.99 -26.84 5.12
CA ASN A 399 -11.98 -27.85 4.10
C ASN A 399 -13.14 -28.89 4.24
N GLY A 400 -13.37 -29.74 3.27
CA GLY A 400 -14.35 -30.80 3.33
C GLY A 400 -15.51 -30.65 2.37
N GLY A 401 -16.69 -31.17 2.72
CA GLY A 401 -17.92 -31.07 1.92
C GLY A 401 -18.71 -29.80 2.20
N THR A 402 -19.96 -29.76 1.73
CA THR A 402 -20.85 -28.60 1.91
C THR A 402 -22.14 -29.01 2.63
N ASN A 403 -22.52 -28.33 3.70
CA ASN A 403 -23.80 -28.52 4.38
C ASN A 403 -24.39 -27.19 4.83
N TYR A 404 -25.56 -26.82 4.33
CA TYR A 404 -26.20 -25.53 4.63
C TYR A 404 -26.97 -25.50 5.96
N GLU A 405 -27.44 -26.64 6.43
CA GLU A 405 -28.21 -26.68 7.69
C GLU A 405 -27.34 -26.36 8.90
N THR A 406 -26.08 -26.80 8.89
CA THR A 406 -25.16 -26.57 10.00
C THR A 406 -24.96 -25.09 10.29
N PRO A 407 -24.54 -24.21 9.35
CA PRO A 407 -24.35 -22.79 9.63
C PRO A 407 -25.67 -22.05 9.91
N LEU A 408 -26.75 -22.43 9.25
CA LEU A 408 -28.06 -21.78 9.45
C LEU A 408 -28.61 -22.10 10.85
N ARG A 409 -28.44 -23.31 11.36
CA ARG A 409 -28.80 -23.66 12.76
C ARG A 409 -27.97 -22.88 13.77
N GLN A 410 -26.67 -22.69 13.51
CA GLN A 410 -25.82 -21.86 14.38
C GLN A 410 -26.24 -20.39 14.33
N ALA A 411 -26.59 -19.87 13.16
CA ALA A 411 -27.14 -18.52 13.05
C ALA A 411 -28.43 -18.33 13.85
N LEU A 412 -29.36 -19.28 13.74
CA LEU A 412 -30.59 -19.27 14.56
C LEU A 412 -30.28 -19.35 16.06
N ALA A 413 -29.35 -20.19 16.48
CA ALA A 413 -28.94 -20.31 17.87
C ALA A 413 -28.34 -19.00 18.43
N LEU A 414 -27.50 -18.29 17.61
CA LEU A 414 -27.00 -16.98 17.99
C LEU A 414 -28.09 -15.93 18.13
N MET A 415 -29.12 -15.96 17.30
CA MET A 415 -30.29 -15.09 17.39
C MET A 415 -31.14 -15.43 18.64
N GLU A 416 -31.19 -16.70 19.05
CA GLU A 416 -31.93 -17.16 20.22
C GLU A 416 -31.24 -16.82 21.56
N SER A 417 -29.92 -16.82 21.57
CA SER A 417 -29.14 -16.56 22.77
C SER A 417 -29.19 -15.10 23.27
N GLY A 418 -29.99 -14.23 22.63
CA GLY A 418 -30.20 -12.83 23.02
C GLY A 418 -29.10 -11.86 22.62
N GLY A 419 -28.16 -12.32 21.80
CA GLY A 419 -27.05 -11.49 21.30
C GLY A 419 -27.29 -10.87 19.92
N PHE A 420 -28.06 -11.52 19.06
CA PHE A 420 -28.26 -11.18 17.66
C PHE A 420 -29.76 -11.15 17.26
N GLU A 421 -30.60 -10.56 18.09
CA GLU A 421 -32.07 -10.67 17.97
C GLU A 421 -32.63 -10.15 16.62
N ASN A 422 -31.99 -9.13 16.05
CA ASN A 422 -32.40 -8.50 14.77
C ASN A 422 -31.32 -8.62 13.71
N ALA A 423 -30.56 -9.70 13.72
CA ALA A 423 -29.48 -9.87 12.76
C ALA A 423 -29.98 -10.30 11.39
N ASP A 424 -29.40 -9.75 10.33
CA ASP A 424 -29.52 -10.26 8.98
C ASP A 424 -28.40 -11.25 8.65
N ILE A 425 -28.69 -12.21 7.77
CA ILE A 425 -27.73 -13.23 7.37
C ILE A 425 -27.21 -12.91 5.97
N VAL A 426 -25.87 -12.98 5.78
CA VAL A 426 -25.21 -13.01 4.48
C VAL A 426 -24.61 -14.40 4.31
N PHE A 427 -25.01 -15.11 3.26
CA PHE A 427 -24.63 -16.50 3.01
C PHE A 427 -23.79 -16.60 1.74
N LEU A 428 -22.49 -16.96 1.89
CA LEU A 428 -21.54 -17.09 0.78
C LEU A 428 -21.23 -18.57 0.54
N THR A 429 -21.37 -19.02 -0.71
CA THR A 429 -21.08 -20.41 -1.12
C THR A 429 -20.76 -20.49 -2.61
N ASP A 430 -20.02 -21.53 -3.04
CA ASP A 430 -19.79 -21.88 -4.44
C ASP A 430 -20.53 -23.18 -4.86
N GLY A 431 -21.21 -23.80 -3.91
CA GLY A 431 -21.80 -25.13 -4.07
C GLY A 431 -23.32 -25.13 -4.03
N GLU A 432 -23.84 -26.35 -4.21
CA GLU A 432 -25.26 -26.66 -4.07
C GLU A 432 -25.43 -27.65 -2.91
N CYS A 433 -26.36 -27.35 -2.02
CA CYS A 433 -26.75 -28.28 -0.95
C CYS A 433 -28.24 -28.12 -0.66
N ALA A 434 -28.97 -29.23 -0.73
CA ALA A 434 -30.39 -29.23 -0.42
C ALA A 434 -30.62 -29.16 1.10
N LEU A 435 -31.57 -28.33 1.51
CA LEU A 435 -32.07 -28.32 2.89
C LEU A 435 -33.16 -29.39 3.04
N SER A 436 -33.21 -30.04 4.21
CA SER A 436 -34.34 -30.92 4.52
C SER A 436 -35.65 -30.12 4.61
N GLU A 437 -36.77 -30.75 4.22
CA GLU A 437 -38.10 -30.11 4.30
C GLU A 437 -38.44 -29.64 5.72
N ALA A 438 -38.08 -30.42 6.71
CA ALA A 438 -38.27 -30.08 8.13
C ALA A 438 -37.52 -28.82 8.52
N PHE A 439 -36.24 -28.69 8.13
CA PHE A 439 -35.43 -27.52 8.45
C PHE A 439 -35.88 -26.29 7.63
N ARG A 440 -36.30 -26.48 6.37
CA ARG A 440 -36.84 -25.38 5.58
C ARG A 440 -38.07 -24.76 6.23
N ALA A 441 -39.01 -25.60 6.75
CA ALA A 441 -40.16 -25.12 7.48
C ALA A 441 -39.77 -24.38 8.77
N GLU A 442 -38.81 -24.92 9.53
CA GLU A 442 -38.26 -24.29 10.73
C GLU A 442 -37.67 -22.90 10.44
N LEU A 443 -36.83 -22.83 9.40
CA LEU A 443 -36.17 -21.59 8.98
C LEU A 443 -37.18 -20.54 8.51
N SER A 444 -38.18 -20.93 7.70
CA SER A 444 -39.25 -20.04 7.24
C SER A 444 -40.06 -19.50 8.42
N ALA A 445 -40.42 -20.35 9.36
CA ALA A 445 -41.13 -19.92 10.57
C ALA A 445 -40.29 -18.93 11.41
N ALA A 446 -38.99 -19.15 11.53
CA ALA A 446 -38.07 -18.25 12.22
C ALA A 446 -37.94 -16.89 11.48
N GLN A 447 -37.89 -16.90 10.14
CA GLN A 447 -37.87 -15.68 9.34
C GLN A 447 -39.14 -14.84 9.54
N ASP A 448 -40.30 -15.49 9.53
CA ASP A 448 -41.59 -14.82 9.71
C ASP A 448 -41.72 -14.24 11.16
N ALA A 449 -41.25 -14.99 12.15
CA ALA A 449 -41.35 -14.58 13.56
C ALA A 449 -40.38 -13.43 13.89
N ARG A 450 -39.18 -13.39 13.32
CA ARG A 450 -38.12 -12.45 13.69
C ARG A 450 -37.83 -11.39 12.61
N HIS A 451 -38.45 -11.52 11.44
CA HIS A 451 -38.33 -10.58 10.30
C HIS A 451 -36.89 -10.34 9.82
N PHE A 452 -36.00 -11.34 9.89
CA PHE A 452 -34.66 -11.24 9.35
C PHE A 452 -34.61 -11.62 7.87
N THR A 453 -33.61 -11.06 7.17
CA THR A 453 -33.37 -11.35 5.76
C THR A 453 -32.12 -12.21 5.57
N VAL A 454 -32.15 -13.07 4.54
CA VAL A 454 -30.98 -13.84 4.11
C VAL A 454 -30.61 -13.39 2.70
N THR A 455 -29.40 -12.88 2.57
CA THR A 455 -28.80 -12.49 1.28
C THR A 455 -27.78 -13.54 0.86
N GLY A 456 -28.00 -14.22 -0.25
CA GLY A 456 -27.08 -15.20 -0.82
C GLY A 456 -26.07 -14.56 -1.75
N ILE A 457 -24.82 -15.01 -1.70
CA ILE A 457 -23.77 -14.66 -2.66
C ILE A 457 -23.22 -15.97 -3.22
N LEU A 458 -23.44 -16.22 -4.51
CA LEU A 458 -22.96 -17.41 -5.21
C LEU A 458 -21.63 -17.13 -5.89
N LEU A 459 -20.60 -17.88 -5.49
CA LEU A 459 -19.23 -17.80 -6.00
C LEU A 459 -19.08 -18.68 -7.24
N ASP A 460 -19.79 -18.35 -8.33
CA ASP A 460 -19.91 -19.17 -9.54
C ASP A 460 -18.96 -18.76 -10.68
N LYS A 461 -17.93 -17.97 -10.39
CA LYS A 461 -16.97 -17.46 -11.37
C LYS A 461 -16.31 -18.60 -12.16
N GLY A 462 -16.70 -18.75 -13.42
CA GLY A 462 -16.14 -19.77 -14.32
C GLY A 462 -16.71 -21.20 -14.16
N LYS A 463 -17.71 -21.41 -13.31
CA LYS A 463 -18.39 -22.69 -13.11
C LYS A 463 -19.88 -22.55 -13.44
N ALA A 464 -20.48 -23.59 -14.03
CA ALA A 464 -21.92 -23.66 -14.19
C ALA A 464 -22.57 -24.09 -12.87
N CYS A 465 -22.84 -23.12 -11.99
CA CYS A 465 -23.56 -23.37 -10.73
C CYS A 465 -25.00 -22.92 -10.83
N PHE A 466 -25.91 -23.68 -10.21
CA PHE A 466 -27.29 -23.32 -10.09
C PHE A 466 -27.58 -22.70 -8.73
N ASP A 467 -28.56 -21.85 -8.63
CA ASP A 467 -28.93 -21.16 -7.40
C ASP A 467 -30.20 -21.71 -6.73
N PHE A 468 -30.69 -22.86 -7.19
CA PHE A 468 -31.94 -23.45 -6.69
C PHE A 468 -31.91 -23.70 -5.18
N SER A 469 -30.78 -24.11 -4.66
CA SER A 469 -30.61 -24.35 -3.21
C SER A 469 -30.72 -23.06 -2.42
N LEU A 470 -30.15 -21.95 -2.92
CA LEU A 470 -30.20 -20.62 -2.27
C LEU A 470 -31.62 -20.00 -2.39
N GLN A 471 -32.29 -20.18 -3.54
CA GLN A 471 -33.65 -19.67 -3.73
C GLN A 471 -34.66 -20.23 -2.71
N ALA A 472 -34.32 -21.35 -2.09
CA ALA A 472 -35.18 -21.96 -1.08
C ALA A 472 -35.30 -21.17 0.23
N PHE A 473 -34.34 -20.27 0.52
CA PHE A 473 -34.28 -19.54 1.80
C PHE A 473 -33.73 -18.11 1.70
N CYS A 474 -33.10 -17.72 0.56
CA CYS A 474 -32.61 -16.37 0.36
C CYS A 474 -33.65 -15.47 -0.29
N GLN A 475 -33.83 -14.25 0.21
CA GLN A 475 -34.68 -13.23 -0.39
C GLN A 475 -34.00 -12.53 -1.58
N LYS A 476 -32.65 -12.45 -1.55
CA LYS A 476 -31.83 -11.89 -2.61
C LYS A 476 -30.64 -12.78 -2.86
N ILE A 477 -30.24 -12.90 -4.12
CA ILE A 477 -29.08 -13.69 -4.53
C ILE A 477 -28.27 -12.85 -5.51
N TYR A 478 -26.98 -12.74 -5.24
CA TYR A 478 -25.98 -12.13 -6.12
C TYR A 478 -25.06 -13.20 -6.67
N ARG A 479 -24.70 -13.10 -7.95
CA ARG A 479 -23.80 -14.04 -8.63
C ARG A 479 -22.52 -13.34 -9.06
N THR A 480 -21.38 -13.96 -8.79
CA THR A 480 -20.08 -13.45 -9.21
C THR A 480 -19.83 -13.57 -10.71
N SER A 481 -20.63 -14.36 -11.42
CA SER A 481 -20.62 -14.45 -12.89
C SER A 481 -21.36 -13.32 -13.59
N GLU A 482 -22.38 -12.73 -12.94
CA GLU A 482 -23.26 -11.72 -13.54
C GLU A 482 -22.83 -10.29 -13.21
N LEU A 483 -22.24 -10.10 -12.02
CA LEU A 483 -21.80 -8.82 -11.51
C LEU A 483 -20.31 -8.86 -11.21
N THR A 484 -19.62 -7.74 -11.41
CA THR A 484 -18.25 -7.65 -10.93
C THR A 484 -18.23 -7.77 -9.41
N GLY A 485 -17.15 -8.31 -8.84
CA GLY A 485 -17.00 -8.42 -7.38
C GLY A 485 -17.24 -7.08 -6.68
N ASP A 486 -16.83 -5.98 -7.31
CA ASP A 486 -17.04 -4.62 -6.81
C ASP A 486 -18.52 -4.21 -6.80
N ASP A 487 -19.29 -4.59 -7.82
CA ASP A 487 -20.71 -4.24 -7.89
C ASP A 487 -21.51 -5.02 -6.85
N ILE A 488 -21.13 -6.28 -6.59
CA ILE A 488 -21.72 -7.08 -5.50
C ILE A 488 -21.44 -6.40 -4.15
N VAL A 489 -20.20 -6.03 -3.88
CA VAL A 489 -19.82 -5.35 -2.64
C VAL A 489 -20.56 -4.02 -2.51
N ARG A 490 -20.64 -3.22 -3.58
CA ARG A 490 -21.42 -1.97 -3.59
C ARG A 490 -22.90 -2.22 -3.31
N ALA A 491 -23.50 -3.24 -3.89
CA ALA A 491 -24.91 -3.57 -3.66
C ALA A 491 -25.12 -3.99 -2.19
N VAL A 492 -24.31 -4.91 -1.67
CA VAL A 492 -24.38 -5.37 -0.28
C VAL A 492 -24.13 -4.23 0.70
N VAL A 493 -23.13 -3.37 0.43
CA VAL A 493 -22.81 -2.19 1.23
C VAL A 493 -23.98 -1.20 1.20
N SER A 494 -24.54 -0.89 0.02
CA SER A 494 -25.64 0.09 -0.10
C SER A 494 -26.92 -0.34 0.61
N GLU A 495 -27.13 -1.64 0.80
CA GLU A 495 -28.26 -2.18 1.54
C GLU A 495 -28.05 -2.16 3.05
N ARG A 496 -26.80 -2.06 3.50
CA ARG A 496 -26.39 -2.23 4.89
C ARG A 496 -25.77 -0.98 5.54
N VAL A 497 -25.52 0.06 4.74
CA VAL A 497 -25.05 1.39 5.17
C VAL A 497 -26.17 2.40 5.05
#